data_28af651a33d45eb1113d9e8db77c4cd8
#
_entry.id   28af651a33d45eb1113d9e8db77c4cd8
#
_cell.length_a   1.000
_cell.length_b   1.000
_cell.length_c   1.000
_cell.angle_alpha   90.00
_cell.angle_beta   90.00
_cell.angle_gamma   90.00
#
_symmetry.space_group_name_H-M   'P 1'
#
loop_
_entity.id
_entity.type
_entity.pdbx_description
1 polymer ?
#
loop_
_entity_poly.entity_id
_entity_poly.type
_entity_poly.pdbx_seq_one_letter_code
_entity_poly.pdbx_strand_id
1 'polypeptide(L)'
;MFSSSIVEKKFYSKEQLLIIRLGIYCISVLIWTLGFVSIAQLISSYNPNFNWLEIIRWISIAGIMLVSIFLLLYIFIEKIKGKPLKIFIAIIYLIILLYFYTGLNGLILSFQFETNTQKIVAFFISVYFSCYIPALLKPIFNFNKTTKVYIKDGKETWYILHSINREYLLLGNESNHNLCSKTMIKKKEDLYDKPIEIKIEKNNT
;
A
#
# COMPACT_ATOMS: atom_id res chain seq x y z
N MET A 1 4.89 -13.79 -10.28
CA MET A 1 3.79 -12.81 -10.45
C MET A 1 4.03 -11.47 -9.73
N PHE A 2 4.81 -11.43 -8.67
CA PHE A 2 5.12 -10.19 -7.93
C PHE A 2 6.11 -9.25 -8.63
N SER A 3 6.76 -9.73 -9.70
CA SER A 3 7.80 -9.01 -10.46
C SER A 3 7.36 -8.62 -11.87
N SER A 4 6.05 -8.46 -12.12
CA SER A 4 5.64 -7.96 -13.42
C SER A 4 6.20 -6.57 -13.66
N SER A 5 6.85 -6.37 -14.80
CA SER A 5 7.42 -5.07 -15.17
C SER A 5 6.33 -3.99 -15.19
N ILE A 6 6.73 -2.74 -15.02
CA ILE A 6 5.79 -1.60 -15.09
C ILE A 6 5.08 -1.57 -16.45
N VAL A 7 5.76 -2.05 -17.49
CA VAL A 7 5.22 -2.20 -18.84
C VAL A 7 4.08 -3.21 -18.86
N GLU A 8 4.29 -4.41 -18.32
CA GLU A 8 3.25 -5.45 -18.27
C GLU A 8 1.98 -4.99 -17.57
N LYS A 9 2.11 -4.20 -16.49
CA LYS A 9 0.95 -3.64 -15.77
C LYS A 9 0.08 -2.73 -16.63
N LYS A 10 0.65 -2.06 -17.63
CA LYS A 10 -0.10 -1.23 -18.58
C LYS A 10 -0.90 -2.06 -19.61
N PHE A 11 -0.51 -3.30 -19.82
CA PHE A 11 -1.19 -4.23 -20.72
C PHE A 11 -2.35 -4.99 -20.06
N TYR A 12 -2.44 -5.02 -18.73
CA TYR A 12 -3.56 -5.65 -18.05
C TYR A 12 -4.85 -4.83 -18.22
N SER A 13 -5.97 -5.53 -18.42
CA SER A 13 -7.29 -4.90 -18.37
C SER A 13 -7.59 -4.35 -16.97
N LYS A 14 -8.52 -3.40 -16.88
CA LYS A 14 -8.93 -2.82 -15.58
C LYS A 14 -9.39 -3.90 -14.60
N GLU A 15 -10.13 -4.91 -15.10
CA GLU A 15 -10.62 -6.04 -14.31
C GLU A 15 -9.48 -6.91 -13.79
N GLN A 16 -8.51 -7.25 -14.64
CA GLN A 16 -7.33 -8.01 -14.24
C GLN A 16 -6.52 -7.27 -13.17
N LEU A 17 -6.33 -5.95 -13.35
CA LEU A 17 -5.64 -5.11 -12.36
C LEU A 17 -6.40 -5.06 -11.03
N LEU A 18 -7.73 -5.03 -11.05
CA LEU A 18 -8.56 -5.04 -9.86
C LEU A 18 -8.40 -6.36 -9.10
N ILE A 19 -8.50 -7.49 -9.79
CA ILE A 19 -8.34 -8.83 -9.20
C ILE A 19 -6.94 -8.98 -8.58
N ILE A 20 -5.89 -8.55 -9.30
CA ILE A 20 -4.51 -8.61 -8.81
C ILE A 20 -4.35 -7.74 -7.56
N ARG A 21 -4.89 -6.51 -7.56
CA ARG A 21 -4.82 -5.60 -6.41
C ARG A 21 -5.56 -6.17 -5.21
N LEU A 22 -6.74 -6.73 -5.43
CA LEU A 22 -7.51 -7.39 -4.37
C LEU A 22 -6.75 -8.59 -3.78
N GLY A 23 -6.18 -9.44 -4.63
CA GLY A 23 -5.37 -10.59 -4.19
C GLY A 23 -4.16 -10.15 -3.36
N ILE A 24 -3.40 -9.16 -3.83
CA ILE A 24 -2.26 -8.61 -3.09
C ILE A 24 -2.71 -8.02 -1.76
N TYR A 25 -3.83 -7.29 -1.74
CA TYR A 25 -4.40 -6.73 -0.53
C TYR A 25 -4.76 -7.81 0.49
N CYS A 26 -5.50 -8.85 0.08
CA CYS A 26 -5.87 -9.95 0.97
C CYS A 26 -4.64 -10.68 1.53
N ILE A 27 -3.65 -11.00 0.69
CA ILE A 27 -2.40 -11.62 1.13
C ILE A 27 -1.66 -10.71 2.12
N SER A 28 -1.58 -9.42 1.84
CA SER A 28 -0.94 -8.44 2.73
C SER A 28 -1.63 -8.40 4.09
N VAL A 29 -2.97 -8.35 4.13
CA VAL A 29 -3.74 -8.37 5.38
C VAL A 29 -3.45 -9.63 6.18
N LEU A 30 -3.45 -10.80 5.54
CA LEU A 30 -3.16 -12.08 6.22
C LEU A 30 -1.73 -12.10 6.80
N ILE A 31 -0.73 -11.67 6.04
CA ILE A 31 0.66 -11.61 6.50
C ILE A 31 0.78 -10.72 7.74
N TRP A 32 0.17 -9.53 7.72
CA TRP A 32 0.19 -8.61 8.84
C TRP A 32 -0.54 -9.19 10.06
N THR A 33 -1.72 -9.79 9.86
CA THR A 33 -2.47 -10.44 10.95
C THR A 33 -1.65 -11.53 11.61
N LEU A 34 -1.09 -12.45 10.82
CA LEU A 34 -0.27 -13.54 11.35
C LEU A 34 0.97 -13.03 12.07
N GLY A 35 1.63 -12.00 11.51
CA GLY A 35 2.79 -11.38 12.13
C GLY A 35 2.46 -10.81 13.52
N PHE A 36 1.41 -10.03 13.65
CA PHE A 36 1.03 -9.43 14.94
C PHE A 36 0.55 -10.45 15.95
N VAL A 37 -0.23 -11.45 15.52
CA VAL A 37 -0.65 -12.55 16.40
C VAL A 37 0.57 -13.33 16.91
N SER A 38 1.53 -13.62 16.02
CA SER A 38 2.76 -14.33 16.42
C SER A 38 3.60 -13.53 17.41
N ILE A 39 3.77 -12.23 17.20
CA ILE A 39 4.51 -11.35 18.13
C ILE A 39 3.78 -11.29 19.48
N ALA A 40 2.44 -11.15 19.48
CA ALA A 40 1.64 -11.09 20.70
C ALA A 40 1.72 -12.41 21.48
N GLN A 41 1.66 -13.57 20.81
CA GLN A 41 1.84 -14.89 21.42
C GLN A 41 3.23 -15.03 22.04
N LEU A 42 4.26 -14.57 21.35
CA LEU A 42 5.63 -14.63 21.81
C LEU A 42 5.81 -13.81 23.08
N ILE A 43 5.28 -12.59 23.15
CA ILE A 43 5.31 -11.74 24.35
C ILE A 43 4.55 -12.41 25.51
N SER A 44 3.34 -12.94 25.24
CA SER A 44 2.53 -13.62 26.26
C SER A 44 3.19 -14.89 26.80
N SER A 45 3.96 -15.60 25.99
CA SER A 45 4.71 -16.79 26.45
C SER A 45 5.90 -16.44 27.33
N TYR A 46 6.56 -15.30 27.08
CA TYR A 46 7.66 -14.83 27.95
C TYR A 46 7.17 -14.17 29.24
N ASN A 47 6.01 -13.50 29.19
CA ASN A 47 5.43 -12.83 30.35
C ASN A 47 3.92 -13.08 30.42
N PRO A 48 3.46 -14.17 31.09
CA PRO A 48 2.04 -14.51 31.17
C PRO A 48 1.16 -13.43 31.83
N ASN A 49 1.75 -12.61 32.70
CA ASN A 49 1.04 -11.54 33.45
C ASN A 49 1.12 -10.20 32.75
N PHE A 50 1.46 -10.19 31.46
CA PHE A 50 1.63 -8.96 30.68
C PHE A 50 0.30 -8.22 30.52
N ASN A 51 0.26 -6.97 30.98
CA ASN A 51 -0.97 -6.17 30.95
C ASN A 51 -1.18 -5.49 29.59
N TRP A 52 -1.78 -6.21 28.65
CA TRP A 52 -2.08 -5.72 27.31
C TRP A 52 -2.97 -4.47 27.30
N LEU A 53 -3.92 -4.39 28.23
CA LEU A 53 -4.86 -3.28 28.32
C LEU A 53 -4.16 -1.97 28.68
N GLU A 54 -3.19 -2.02 29.58
CA GLU A 54 -2.40 -0.85 29.96
C GLU A 54 -1.54 -0.35 28.81
N ILE A 55 -0.92 -1.25 28.06
CA ILE A 55 -0.15 -0.89 26.87
C ILE A 55 -1.03 -0.21 25.82
N ILE A 56 -2.20 -0.79 25.50
CA ILE A 56 -3.12 -0.18 24.53
C ILE A 56 -3.55 1.20 25.00
N ARG A 57 -3.82 1.37 26.30
CA ARG A 57 -4.19 2.66 26.87
C ARG A 57 -3.08 3.70 26.65
N TRP A 58 -1.83 3.37 26.99
CA TRP A 58 -0.70 4.27 26.80
C TRP A 58 -0.44 4.58 25.33
N ILE A 59 -0.51 3.58 24.46
CA ILE A 59 -0.31 3.77 23.01
C ILE A 59 -1.45 4.58 22.40
N SER A 60 -2.68 4.39 22.88
CA SER A 60 -3.83 5.19 22.40
C SER A 60 -3.67 6.67 22.76
N ILE A 61 -3.23 6.96 23.98
CA ILE A 61 -2.93 8.34 24.41
C ILE A 61 -1.78 8.92 23.60
N ALA A 62 -0.67 8.18 23.47
CA ALA A 62 0.46 8.58 22.66
C ALA A 62 0.08 8.72 21.18
N GLY A 63 -0.76 7.82 20.66
CA GLY A 63 -1.27 7.84 19.30
C GLY A 63 -2.12 9.07 19.00
N ILE A 64 -3.01 9.48 19.90
CA ILE A 64 -3.81 10.71 19.76
C ILE A 64 -2.91 11.94 19.75
N MET A 65 -1.94 12.02 20.68
CA MET A 65 -0.96 13.10 20.69
C MET A 65 -0.14 13.15 19.38
N LEU A 66 0.32 11.98 18.91
CA LEU A 66 1.12 11.88 17.70
C LEU A 66 0.30 12.20 16.46
N VAL A 67 -0.95 11.76 16.34
CA VAL A 67 -1.84 12.15 15.23
C VAL A 67 -2.05 13.66 15.23
N SER A 68 -2.21 14.28 16.38
CA SER A 68 -2.32 15.73 16.49
C SER A 68 -1.04 16.45 16.06
N ILE A 69 0.12 15.94 16.48
CA ILE A 69 1.44 16.41 16.04
C ILE A 69 1.63 16.16 14.54
N PHE A 70 1.17 14.99 14.02
CA PHE A 70 1.23 14.68 12.59
C PHE A 70 0.37 15.59 11.74
N LEU A 71 -0.83 15.93 12.17
CA LEU A 71 -1.69 16.91 11.48
C LEU A 71 -1.02 18.30 11.45
N LEU A 72 -0.43 18.70 12.56
CA LEU A 72 0.34 19.95 12.62
C LEU A 72 1.60 19.88 11.75
N LEU A 73 2.34 18.79 11.80
CA LEU A 73 3.52 18.58 10.96
C LEU A 73 3.19 18.39 9.49
N TYR A 74 2.04 17.81 9.13
CA TYR A 74 1.61 17.68 7.73
C TYR A 74 1.48 19.05 7.06
N ILE A 75 0.96 20.05 7.78
CA ILE A 75 0.89 21.45 7.33
C ILE A 75 2.31 22.05 7.15
N PHE A 76 3.28 21.61 7.95
CA PHE A 76 4.68 22.06 7.88
C PHE A 76 5.56 21.20 6.96
N ILE A 77 5.27 19.91 6.79
CA ILE A 77 6.08 18.95 6.02
C ILE A 77 6.08 19.26 4.52
N GLU A 78 5.04 19.86 3.96
CA GLU A 78 5.10 20.37 2.58
C GLU A 78 6.19 21.43 2.41
N LYS A 79 6.54 22.15 3.48
CA LYS A 79 7.60 23.18 3.48
C LYS A 79 8.98 22.61 3.84
N ILE A 80 9.06 21.42 4.44
CA ILE A 80 10.33 20.82 4.86
C ILE A 80 10.92 20.02 3.69
N LYS A 81 11.98 20.55 3.08
CA LYS A 81 12.72 19.89 1.98
C LYS A 81 13.65 18.75 2.42
N GLY A 82 13.72 18.40 3.70
CA GLY A 82 14.66 17.44 4.27
C GLY A 82 14.21 15.98 4.17
N LYS A 83 14.81 15.18 3.29
CA LYS A 83 14.59 13.73 3.19
C LYS A 83 14.79 12.95 4.51
N PRO A 84 15.85 13.24 5.36
CA PRO A 84 16.08 12.45 6.58
C PRO A 84 14.97 12.60 7.62
N LEU A 85 14.38 13.78 7.75
CA LEU A 85 13.29 14.00 8.71
C LEU A 85 12.02 13.24 8.31
N LYS A 86 11.72 13.17 7.00
CA LYS A 86 10.58 12.37 6.50
C LYS A 86 10.75 10.88 6.81
N ILE A 87 11.97 10.36 6.66
CA ILE A 87 12.30 8.96 6.98
C ILE A 87 12.17 8.71 8.48
N PHE A 88 12.69 9.62 9.31
CA PHE A 88 12.62 9.51 10.77
C PHE A 88 11.15 9.47 11.27
N ILE A 89 10.31 10.37 10.75
CA ILE A 89 8.88 10.39 11.06
C ILE A 89 8.20 9.11 10.61
N ALA A 90 8.51 8.59 9.42
CA ALA A 90 7.95 7.34 8.91
C ALA A 90 8.33 6.14 9.80
N ILE A 91 9.56 6.10 10.32
CA ILE A 91 10.02 5.05 11.25
C ILE A 91 9.25 5.12 12.56
N ILE A 92 9.10 6.30 13.16
CA ILE A 92 8.34 6.49 14.40
C ILE A 92 6.89 6.02 14.21
N TYR A 93 6.25 6.44 13.11
CA TYR A 93 4.89 6.04 12.77
C TYR A 93 4.77 4.51 12.63
N LEU A 94 5.71 3.88 11.97
CA LEU A 94 5.74 2.42 11.80
C LEU A 94 5.89 1.70 13.14
N ILE A 95 6.75 2.19 14.03
CA ILE A 95 6.93 1.63 15.38
C ILE A 95 5.62 1.71 16.17
N ILE A 96 4.94 2.86 16.17
CA ILE A 96 3.68 3.05 16.86
C ILE A 96 2.61 2.11 16.33
N LEU A 97 2.53 1.98 15.01
CA LEU A 97 1.58 1.10 14.34
C LEU A 97 1.83 -0.37 14.71
N LEU A 98 3.11 -0.80 14.74
CA LEU A 98 3.50 -2.13 15.18
C LEU A 98 3.06 -2.39 16.63
N TYR A 99 3.36 -1.48 17.55
CA TYR A 99 2.99 -1.62 18.96
C TYR A 99 1.47 -1.66 19.14
N PHE A 100 0.74 -0.77 18.46
CA PHE A 100 -0.73 -0.71 18.55
C PHE A 100 -1.38 -2.02 18.10
N TYR A 101 -1.02 -2.52 16.91
CA TYR A 101 -1.62 -3.74 16.37
C TYR A 101 -1.18 -4.99 17.16
N THR A 102 0.06 -5.05 17.63
CA THR A 102 0.52 -6.13 18.51
C THR A 102 -0.25 -6.11 19.83
N GLY A 103 -0.43 -4.93 20.44
CA GLY A 103 -1.19 -4.76 21.67
C GLY A 103 -2.65 -5.19 21.51
N LEU A 104 -3.29 -4.79 20.41
CA LEU A 104 -4.67 -5.15 20.11
C LEU A 104 -4.84 -6.67 19.93
N ASN A 105 -3.94 -7.32 19.23
CA ASN A 105 -3.95 -8.78 19.07
C ASN A 105 -3.61 -9.48 20.40
N GLY A 106 -2.70 -8.93 21.21
CA GLY A 106 -2.42 -9.43 22.56
C GLY A 106 -3.63 -9.35 23.47
N LEU A 107 -4.38 -8.25 23.43
CA LEU A 107 -5.64 -8.12 24.15
C LEU A 107 -6.65 -9.20 23.70
N ILE A 108 -6.82 -9.40 22.39
CA ILE A 108 -7.71 -10.43 21.86
C ILE A 108 -7.28 -11.81 22.37
N LEU A 109 -5.98 -12.12 22.35
CA LEU A 109 -5.45 -13.40 22.83
C LEU A 109 -5.53 -13.58 24.35
N SER A 110 -5.61 -12.48 25.12
CA SER A 110 -5.76 -12.56 26.58
C SER A 110 -7.14 -13.03 27.03
N PHE A 111 -8.15 -13.01 26.14
CA PHE A 111 -9.44 -13.62 26.40
C PHE A 111 -9.30 -15.15 26.37
N GLN A 112 -9.78 -15.80 27.43
CA GLN A 112 -9.82 -17.26 27.51
C GLN A 112 -10.94 -17.78 26.60
N PHE A 113 -10.57 -18.37 25.47
CA PHE A 113 -11.51 -18.96 24.52
C PHE A 113 -11.70 -20.44 24.84
N GLU A 114 -12.90 -20.80 25.27
CA GLU A 114 -13.26 -22.17 25.61
C GLU A 114 -13.58 -23.01 24.37
N THR A 115 -14.18 -22.39 23.35
CA THR A 115 -14.64 -23.09 22.15
C THR A 115 -13.82 -22.72 20.91
N ASN A 116 -13.76 -23.65 19.95
CA ASN A 116 -13.11 -23.38 18.65
C ASN A 116 -13.82 -22.26 17.88
N THR A 117 -15.13 -22.13 18.05
CA THR A 117 -15.91 -21.05 17.42
C THR A 117 -15.46 -19.68 17.90
N GLN A 118 -15.19 -19.52 19.21
CA GLN A 118 -14.68 -18.26 19.77
C GLN A 118 -13.29 -17.93 19.22
N LYS A 119 -12.41 -18.93 19.07
CA LYS A 119 -11.06 -18.73 18.44
C LYS A 119 -11.17 -18.27 16.99
N ILE A 120 -12.11 -18.84 16.24
CA ILE A 120 -12.35 -18.43 14.85
C ILE A 120 -12.87 -16.99 14.81
N VAL A 121 -13.82 -16.63 15.66
CA VAL A 121 -14.34 -15.25 15.75
C VAL A 121 -13.23 -14.27 16.12
N ALA A 122 -12.40 -14.61 17.09
CA ALA A 122 -11.24 -13.78 17.50
C ALA A 122 -10.27 -13.57 16.33
N PHE A 123 -10.00 -14.62 15.54
CA PHE A 123 -9.18 -14.50 14.34
C PHE A 123 -9.80 -13.55 13.31
N PHE A 124 -11.09 -13.66 13.04
CA PHE A 124 -11.78 -12.75 12.11
C PHE A 124 -11.77 -11.29 12.60
N ILE A 125 -11.90 -11.06 13.91
CA ILE A 125 -11.76 -9.73 14.51
C ILE A 125 -10.33 -9.19 14.26
N SER A 126 -9.31 -10.00 14.47
CA SER A 126 -7.91 -9.62 14.17
C SER A 126 -7.70 -9.29 12.69
N VAL A 127 -8.26 -10.09 11.78
CA VAL A 127 -8.23 -9.84 10.33
C VAL A 127 -8.93 -8.52 10.00
N TYR A 128 -10.10 -8.28 10.58
CA TYR A 128 -10.87 -7.04 10.35
C TYR A 128 -10.06 -5.79 10.70
N PHE A 129 -9.44 -5.77 11.88
CA PHE A 129 -8.56 -4.65 12.25
C PHE A 129 -7.35 -4.53 11.32
N SER A 130 -6.77 -5.65 10.90
CA SER A 130 -5.62 -5.66 9.98
C SER A 130 -5.95 -5.15 8.57
N CYS A 131 -7.22 -5.13 8.17
CA CYS A 131 -7.65 -4.57 6.87
C CYS A 131 -7.29 -3.08 6.70
N TYR A 132 -7.15 -2.34 7.80
CA TYR A 132 -6.78 -0.92 7.73
C TYR A 132 -5.27 -0.69 7.50
N ILE A 133 -4.42 -1.69 7.79
CA ILE A 133 -2.96 -1.55 7.76
C ILE A 133 -2.42 -1.15 6.37
N PRO A 134 -2.83 -1.79 5.25
CA PRO A 134 -2.34 -1.39 3.93
C PRO A 134 -2.68 0.07 3.58
N ALA A 135 -3.83 0.57 4.03
CA ALA A 135 -4.22 1.96 3.84
C ALA A 135 -3.37 2.91 4.69
N LEU A 136 -3.09 2.55 5.94
CA LEU A 136 -2.24 3.31 6.86
C LEU A 136 -0.77 3.36 6.41
N LEU A 137 -0.29 2.30 5.75
CA LEU A 137 1.07 2.23 5.23
C LEU A 137 1.26 2.94 3.88
N LYS A 138 0.17 3.20 3.16
CA LYS A 138 0.22 3.83 1.83
C LYS A 138 1.00 5.15 1.78
N PRO A 139 0.87 6.10 2.75
CA PRO A 139 1.63 7.34 2.73
C PRO A 139 3.14 7.14 2.85
N ILE A 140 3.57 6.08 3.57
CA ILE A 140 4.98 5.76 3.78
C ILE A 140 5.62 5.18 2.53
N PHE A 141 4.88 4.30 1.82
CA PHE A 141 5.38 3.58 0.65
C PHE A 141 5.08 4.25 -0.69
N ASN A 142 4.29 5.34 -0.71
CA ASN A 142 4.10 6.14 -1.92
C ASN A 142 5.37 6.96 -2.23
N PHE A 143 6.39 6.27 -2.70
CA PHE A 143 7.45 6.95 -3.46
C PHE A 143 6.85 7.31 -4.82
N ASN A 144 6.42 8.56 -4.97
CA ASN A 144 5.86 9.12 -6.20
C ASN A 144 6.89 9.11 -7.34
N LYS A 145 7.12 7.92 -7.89
CA LYS A 145 7.79 7.78 -9.19
C LYS A 145 6.72 7.60 -10.23
N THR A 146 6.38 8.64 -10.95
CA THR A 146 5.56 8.52 -12.14
C THR A 146 6.39 7.91 -13.24
N THR A 147 6.09 6.66 -13.55
CA THR A 147 6.74 5.97 -14.66
C THR A 147 5.88 6.13 -15.89
N LYS A 148 6.43 6.79 -16.91
CA LYS A 148 5.82 6.98 -18.21
C LYS A 148 6.30 5.89 -19.14
N VAL A 149 5.37 5.19 -19.79
CA VAL A 149 5.65 4.16 -20.78
C VAL A 149 5.15 4.69 -22.11
N TYR A 150 6.00 4.69 -23.12
CA TYR A 150 5.66 5.23 -24.43
C TYR A 150 6.29 4.41 -25.57
N ILE A 151 5.74 4.58 -26.74
CA ILE A 151 6.25 4.05 -28.01
C ILE A 151 6.53 5.21 -28.95
N LYS A 152 7.55 5.05 -29.79
CA LYS A 152 7.82 5.97 -30.89
C LYS A 152 7.25 5.39 -32.15
N ASP A 153 6.41 6.15 -32.84
CA ASP A 153 5.86 5.80 -34.15
C ASP A 153 6.26 6.92 -35.16
N GLY A 154 7.37 6.69 -35.84
CA GLY A 154 8.00 7.71 -36.68
C GLY A 154 8.51 8.91 -35.87
N LYS A 155 7.96 10.10 -36.13
CA LYS A 155 8.30 11.33 -35.37
C LYS A 155 7.42 11.58 -34.16
N GLU A 156 6.35 10.82 -33.98
CA GLU A 156 5.39 11.00 -32.87
C GLU A 156 5.69 10.07 -31.70
N THR A 157 5.49 10.60 -30.49
CA THR A 157 5.62 9.83 -29.25
C THR A 157 4.22 9.56 -28.70
N TRP A 158 3.91 8.30 -28.49
CA TRP A 158 2.62 7.86 -27.98
C TRP A 158 2.77 7.22 -26.61
N TYR A 159 2.16 7.80 -25.60
CA TYR A 159 2.18 7.28 -24.24
C TYR A 159 1.10 6.21 -24.05
N ILE A 160 1.44 5.10 -23.45
CA ILE A 160 0.49 4.05 -23.08
C ILE A 160 -0.26 4.50 -21.83
N LEU A 161 -1.51 4.93 -22.00
CA LEU A 161 -2.34 5.43 -20.91
C LEU A 161 -2.88 4.26 -20.06
N HIS A 162 -3.68 3.40 -20.68
CA HIS A 162 -4.21 2.19 -20.04
C HIS A 162 -4.73 1.20 -21.09
N SER A 163 -4.96 -0.04 -20.65
CA SER A 163 -5.66 -1.05 -21.45
C SER A 163 -7.18 -0.80 -21.38
N ILE A 164 -7.83 -0.78 -22.54
CA ILE A 164 -9.29 -0.68 -22.62
C ILE A 164 -9.90 -2.05 -22.30
N ASN A 165 -9.38 -3.10 -22.94
CA ASN A 165 -9.78 -4.48 -22.73
C ASN A 165 -8.57 -5.42 -22.89
N ARG A 166 -8.82 -6.73 -23.10
CA ARG A 166 -7.73 -7.71 -23.27
C ARG A 166 -6.92 -7.48 -24.55
N GLU A 167 -7.51 -6.89 -25.59
CA GLU A 167 -6.91 -6.77 -26.92
C GLU A 167 -6.42 -5.37 -27.25
N TYR A 168 -7.03 -4.32 -26.68
CA TYR A 168 -6.81 -2.94 -27.08
C TYR A 168 -6.19 -2.09 -25.97
N LEU A 169 -5.33 -1.16 -26.40
CA LEU A 169 -4.73 -0.11 -25.56
C LEU A 169 -5.20 1.27 -26.00
N LEU A 170 -5.36 2.17 -25.01
CA LEU A 170 -5.50 3.59 -25.26
C LEU A 170 -4.12 4.24 -25.20
N LEU A 171 -3.75 4.91 -26.28
CA LEU A 171 -2.55 5.70 -26.40
C LEU A 171 -2.92 7.17 -26.43
N GLY A 172 -2.04 8.03 -25.92
CA GLY A 172 -2.21 9.48 -25.94
C GLY A 172 -0.91 10.19 -26.31
N ASN A 173 -1.02 11.39 -26.85
CA ASN A 173 0.14 12.23 -27.14
C ASN A 173 0.77 12.81 -25.86
N GLU A 174 0.07 12.72 -24.72
CA GLU A 174 0.56 13.10 -23.41
C GLU A 174 0.43 11.95 -22.41
N SER A 175 1.27 11.97 -21.35
CA SER A 175 1.30 10.91 -20.35
C SER A 175 0.10 10.95 -19.36
N ASN A 176 -0.59 12.08 -19.29
CA ASN A 176 -1.80 12.28 -18.52
C ASN A 176 -3.01 12.35 -19.44
N HIS A 177 -3.98 11.46 -19.24
CA HIS A 177 -5.19 11.39 -20.05
C HIS A 177 -5.93 12.74 -20.15
N ASN A 178 -5.97 13.50 -19.06
CA ASN A 178 -6.68 14.79 -19.00
C ASN A 178 -6.00 15.90 -19.80
N LEU A 179 -4.73 15.72 -20.17
CA LEU A 179 -3.94 16.68 -20.94
C LEU A 179 -3.79 16.25 -22.41
N CYS A 180 -4.31 15.07 -22.77
CA CYS A 180 -4.21 14.57 -24.13
C CYS A 180 -5.11 15.37 -25.07
N SER A 181 -4.50 15.96 -26.09
CA SER A 181 -5.22 16.56 -27.22
C SER A 181 -5.57 15.54 -28.31
N LYS A 182 -4.79 14.44 -28.38
CA LYS A 182 -4.99 13.34 -29.32
C LYS A 182 -4.91 12.01 -28.61
N THR A 183 -5.85 11.13 -28.90
CA THR A 183 -5.86 9.75 -28.41
C THR A 183 -6.04 8.78 -29.56
N MET A 184 -5.47 7.59 -29.45
CA MET A 184 -5.56 6.52 -30.45
C MET A 184 -5.79 5.19 -29.74
N ILE A 185 -6.64 4.35 -30.33
CA ILE A 185 -6.84 2.97 -29.91
C ILE A 185 -6.03 2.08 -30.84
N LYS A 186 -5.20 1.21 -30.23
CA LYS A 186 -4.34 0.29 -31.01
C LYS A 186 -4.46 -1.12 -30.43
N LYS A 187 -4.38 -2.15 -31.28
CA LYS A 187 -4.31 -3.53 -30.81
C LYS A 187 -2.97 -3.77 -30.10
N LYS A 188 -2.98 -4.59 -29.07
CA LYS A 188 -1.75 -4.96 -28.34
C LYS A 188 -0.78 -5.73 -29.22
N GLU A 189 -1.29 -6.58 -30.11
CA GLU A 189 -0.52 -7.35 -31.07
C GLU A 189 0.33 -6.45 -31.98
N ASP A 190 -0.21 -5.31 -32.42
CA ASP A 190 0.50 -4.35 -33.28
C ASP A 190 1.67 -3.64 -32.56
N LEU A 191 1.81 -3.85 -31.27
CA LEU A 191 2.86 -3.23 -30.44
C LEU A 191 3.97 -4.17 -30.03
N TYR A 192 3.82 -5.49 -30.22
CA TYR A 192 4.84 -6.46 -29.81
C TYR A 192 6.15 -6.29 -30.58
N ASP A 193 6.09 -5.82 -31.81
CA ASP A 193 7.26 -5.59 -32.66
C ASP A 193 7.84 -4.17 -32.52
N LYS A 194 7.23 -3.32 -31.68
CA LYS A 194 7.70 -1.95 -31.49
C LYS A 194 8.49 -1.82 -30.17
N PRO A 195 9.61 -1.08 -30.16
CA PRO A 195 10.35 -0.82 -28.95
C PRO A 195 9.51 0.02 -27.98
N ILE A 196 9.34 -0.51 -26.77
CA ILE A 196 8.66 0.19 -25.66
C ILE A 196 9.71 0.86 -24.82
N GLU A 197 9.63 2.17 -24.69
CA GLU A 197 10.55 2.97 -23.92
C GLU A 197 9.92 3.35 -22.56
N ILE A 198 10.76 3.45 -21.53
CA ILE A 198 10.34 3.81 -20.16
C ILE A 198 11.07 5.08 -19.74
N LYS A 199 10.32 6.10 -19.36
CA LYS A 199 10.85 7.31 -18.74
C LYS A 199 10.40 7.39 -17.29
N ILE A 200 11.36 7.43 -16.37
CA ILE A 200 11.08 7.61 -14.95
C ILE A 200 11.25 9.10 -14.64
N GLU A 201 10.15 9.78 -14.36
CA GLU A 201 10.19 11.16 -13.87
C GLU A 201 10.10 11.16 -12.35
N LYS A 202 11.09 11.78 -11.70
CA LYS A 202 10.97 12.15 -10.29
C LYS A 202 10.08 13.38 -10.25
N ASN A 203 8.93 13.30 -9.60
CA ASN A 203 8.16 14.50 -9.30
C ASN A 203 9.02 15.39 -8.42
N ASN A 204 9.57 16.44 -9.00
CA ASN A 204 10.11 17.57 -8.28
C ASN A 204 8.91 18.40 -7.79
N THR A 205 8.31 17.97 -6.67
CA THR A 205 7.42 18.79 -5.85
C THR A 205 8.15 19.19 -4.59
#